data_c67be91126e0ffc3c1ab46d5df748627
#
_entry.id   c67be91126e0ffc3c1ab46d5df748627
#
_cell.length_a   1.000
_cell.length_b   1.000
_cell.length_c   1.000
_cell.angle_alpha   90.00
_cell.angle_beta   90.00
_cell.angle_gamma   90.00
#
_symmetry.space_group_name_H-M   'P 1'
#
loop_
_entity.id
_entity.type
_entity.pdbx_description
1 polymer ?
#
loop_
_entity_poly.entity_id
_entity_poly.type
_entity_poly.pdbx_seq_one_letter_code
_entity_poly.pdbx_strand_id
1 'polypeptide(L)'
;MDFNDLNLFIKLSETQNFAKTATQNHMSPSTLSRQIQRLEDELGKTLFIRDNRQVKLTEYGEKFLQFAKTEWQSWQQFKQQLKNESDELCGEIKLFCSVTASYSHLPHVLKEFRQRYPKVEIQLTTGDPA
;
A
#
# COMPACT_ATOMS: atom_id res chain seq x y z
N MET A 1 -13.41 -12.71 -8.21
CA MET A 1 -12.07 -12.08 -8.33
C MET A 1 -11.86 -11.13 -7.16
N ASP A 2 -10.76 -11.25 -6.48
CA ASP A 2 -10.38 -10.36 -5.38
C ASP A 2 -8.99 -9.75 -5.63
N PHE A 3 -8.52 -8.90 -4.73
CA PHE A 3 -7.20 -8.26 -4.88
C PHE A 3 -6.05 -9.26 -4.80
N ASN A 4 -6.24 -10.38 -4.09
CA ASN A 4 -5.24 -11.43 -4.06
C ASN A 4 -5.08 -12.09 -5.44
N ASP A 5 -6.18 -12.30 -6.15
CA ASP A 5 -6.15 -12.81 -7.52
C ASP A 5 -5.41 -11.87 -8.46
N LEU A 6 -5.64 -10.56 -8.33
CA LEU A 6 -4.91 -9.55 -9.09
C LEU A 6 -3.41 -9.61 -8.83
N ASN A 7 -3.03 -9.71 -7.56
CA ASN A 7 -1.62 -9.80 -7.16
C ASN A 7 -0.95 -11.05 -7.71
N LEU A 8 -1.61 -12.21 -7.61
CA LEU A 8 -1.08 -13.46 -8.15
C LEU A 8 -0.93 -13.39 -9.67
N PHE A 9 -1.91 -12.80 -10.35
CA PHE A 9 -1.83 -12.62 -11.80
C PHE A 9 -0.63 -11.75 -12.20
N ILE A 10 -0.43 -10.63 -11.52
CA ILE A 10 0.70 -9.73 -11.77
C ILE A 10 2.01 -10.47 -11.56
N LYS A 11 2.16 -11.18 -10.45
CA LYS A 11 3.38 -11.92 -10.14
C LYS A 11 3.66 -13.02 -11.15
N LEU A 12 2.64 -13.76 -11.57
CA LEU A 12 2.79 -14.80 -12.58
C LEU A 12 3.21 -14.21 -13.92
N SER A 13 2.66 -13.06 -14.30
CA SER A 13 3.04 -12.37 -15.53
C SER A 13 4.51 -11.93 -15.53
N GLU A 14 5.03 -11.57 -14.36
CA GLU A 14 6.43 -11.17 -14.19
C GLU A 14 7.39 -12.37 -14.22
N THR A 15 7.08 -13.42 -13.47
CA THR A 15 7.95 -14.60 -13.37
C THR A 15 7.87 -15.50 -14.59
N GLN A 16 6.72 -15.55 -15.24
CA GLN A 16 6.41 -16.46 -16.35
C GLN A 16 6.62 -17.95 -15.98
N ASN A 17 6.43 -18.27 -14.69
CA ASN A 17 6.67 -19.61 -14.15
C ASN A 17 5.72 -19.89 -12.99
N PHE A 18 4.84 -20.90 -13.16
CA PHE A 18 3.88 -21.29 -12.13
C PHE A 18 4.55 -21.77 -10.84
N ALA A 19 5.56 -22.62 -10.96
CA ALA A 19 6.23 -23.18 -9.79
C ALA A 19 6.92 -22.09 -8.96
N LYS A 20 7.62 -21.17 -9.62
CA LYS A 20 8.29 -20.05 -8.96
C LYS A 20 7.32 -19.13 -8.25
N THR A 21 6.24 -18.75 -8.94
CA THR A 21 5.20 -17.90 -8.36
C THR A 21 4.53 -18.58 -7.17
N ALA A 22 4.20 -19.86 -7.30
CA ALA A 22 3.59 -20.64 -6.22
C ALA A 22 4.50 -20.68 -4.99
N THR A 23 5.79 -20.96 -5.18
CA THR A 23 6.76 -20.98 -4.08
C THR A 23 6.85 -19.62 -3.38
N GLN A 24 6.90 -18.52 -4.14
CA GLN A 24 6.95 -17.17 -3.59
C GLN A 24 5.71 -16.81 -2.77
N ASN A 25 4.57 -17.42 -3.08
CA ASN A 25 3.30 -17.14 -2.42
C ASN A 25 2.84 -18.27 -1.47
N HIS A 26 3.74 -19.16 -1.12
CA HIS A 26 3.48 -20.24 -0.15
C HIS A 26 2.29 -21.13 -0.52
N MET A 27 2.18 -21.48 -1.80
CA MET A 27 1.13 -22.37 -2.30
C MET A 27 1.70 -23.39 -3.27
N SER A 28 0.91 -24.43 -3.56
CA SER A 28 1.30 -25.43 -4.57
C SER A 28 1.05 -24.89 -5.98
N PRO A 29 1.81 -25.36 -6.99
CA PRO A 29 1.54 -24.98 -8.37
C PRO A 29 0.13 -25.32 -8.84
N SER A 30 -0.43 -26.44 -8.38
CA SER A 30 -1.79 -26.84 -8.73
C SER A 30 -2.84 -25.89 -8.15
N THR A 31 -2.62 -25.37 -6.94
CA THR A 31 -3.51 -24.37 -6.33
C THR A 31 -3.46 -23.06 -7.12
N LEU A 32 -2.27 -22.60 -7.46
CA LEU A 32 -2.10 -21.40 -8.28
C LEU A 32 -2.78 -21.58 -9.65
N SER A 33 -2.56 -22.72 -10.29
CA SER A 33 -3.18 -23.03 -11.59
C SER A 33 -4.71 -22.98 -11.53
N ARG A 34 -5.30 -23.50 -10.45
CA ARG A 34 -6.76 -23.44 -10.26
C ARG A 34 -7.27 -22.02 -10.03
N GLN A 35 -6.54 -21.20 -9.29
CA GLN A 35 -6.90 -19.82 -9.07
C GLN A 35 -6.86 -19.02 -10.37
N ILE A 36 -5.84 -19.20 -11.17
CA ILE A 36 -5.74 -18.56 -12.49
C ILE A 36 -6.84 -19.05 -13.43
N GLN A 37 -7.13 -20.35 -13.43
CA GLN A 37 -8.22 -20.91 -14.23
C GLN A 37 -9.56 -20.32 -13.84
N ARG A 38 -9.81 -20.15 -12.55
CA ARG A 38 -11.03 -19.53 -12.04
C ARG A 38 -11.16 -18.10 -12.53
N LEU A 39 -10.06 -17.35 -12.52
CA LEU A 39 -10.03 -15.99 -13.04
C LEU A 39 -10.34 -15.95 -14.53
N GLU A 40 -9.73 -16.84 -15.31
CA GLU A 40 -10.00 -16.96 -16.75
C GLU A 40 -11.46 -17.33 -17.03
N ASP A 41 -12.02 -18.24 -16.25
CA ASP A 41 -13.42 -18.65 -16.36
C ASP A 41 -14.37 -17.48 -16.05
N GLU A 42 -14.06 -16.69 -15.01
CA GLU A 42 -14.84 -15.52 -14.65
C GLU A 42 -14.86 -14.46 -15.77
N LEU A 43 -13.72 -14.26 -16.41
CA LEU A 43 -13.58 -13.29 -17.49
C LEU A 43 -14.05 -13.83 -18.85
N GLY A 44 -14.16 -15.15 -18.97
CA GLY A 44 -14.53 -15.81 -20.22
C GLY A 44 -13.44 -15.72 -21.29
N LYS A 45 -12.20 -15.51 -20.91
CA LYS A 45 -11.06 -15.37 -21.82
C LYS A 45 -9.82 -16.03 -21.24
N THR A 46 -9.00 -16.63 -22.10
CA THR A 46 -7.70 -17.16 -21.72
C THR A 46 -6.70 -16.01 -21.58
N LEU A 47 -6.08 -15.91 -20.43
CA LEU A 47 -5.11 -14.84 -20.11
C LEU A 47 -3.67 -15.28 -20.34
N PHE A 48 -3.38 -16.57 -20.22
CA PHE A 48 -2.04 -17.12 -20.39
C PHE A 48 -2.02 -18.21 -21.45
N ILE A 49 -0.95 -18.22 -22.25
CA ILE A 49 -0.58 -19.33 -23.12
C ILE A 49 0.42 -20.16 -22.33
N ARG A 50 0.05 -21.41 -22.03
CA ARG A 50 0.91 -22.36 -21.29
C ARG A 50 1.69 -23.20 -22.28
N ASP A 51 3.00 -22.89 -22.39
CA ASP A 51 3.95 -23.70 -23.13
C ASP A 51 4.75 -24.55 -22.13
N ASN A 52 5.38 -25.64 -22.58
CA ASN A 52 6.13 -26.56 -21.72
C ASN A 52 7.28 -25.91 -20.93
N ARG A 53 7.72 -24.72 -21.31
CA ARG A 53 8.87 -24.02 -20.70
C ARG A 53 8.55 -22.63 -20.18
N GLN A 54 7.53 -21.99 -20.71
CA GLN A 54 7.19 -20.61 -20.35
C GLN A 54 5.69 -20.40 -20.37
N VAL A 55 5.26 -19.49 -19.52
CA VAL A 55 3.89 -18.99 -19.49
C VAL A 55 3.92 -17.59 -20.07
N LYS A 56 3.18 -17.36 -21.14
CA LYS A 56 3.12 -16.04 -21.80
C LYS A 56 1.70 -15.48 -21.75
N LEU A 57 1.60 -14.17 -21.72
CA LEU A 57 0.30 -13.52 -21.77
C LEU A 57 -0.30 -13.59 -23.17
N THR A 58 -1.60 -13.82 -23.22
CA THR A 58 -2.40 -13.61 -24.44
C THR A 58 -2.62 -12.10 -24.63
N GLU A 59 -3.23 -11.71 -25.76
CA GLU A 59 -3.65 -10.31 -25.95
C GLU A 59 -4.61 -9.86 -24.84
N TYR A 60 -5.54 -10.72 -24.44
CA TYR A 60 -6.46 -10.44 -23.33
C TYR A 60 -5.70 -10.36 -21.99
N GLY A 61 -4.69 -11.21 -21.81
CA GLY A 61 -3.84 -11.17 -20.63
C GLY A 61 -3.07 -9.86 -20.52
N GLU A 62 -2.56 -9.33 -21.62
CA GLU A 62 -1.87 -8.03 -21.62
C GLU A 62 -2.80 -6.89 -21.24
N LYS A 63 -4.02 -6.87 -21.79
CA LYS A 63 -5.03 -5.87 -21.42
C LYS A 63 -5.42 -5.99 -19.96
N PHE A 64 -5.61 -7.21 -19.48
CA PHE A 64 -5.94 -7.44 -18.08
C PHE A 64 -4.80 -7.06 -17.16
N LEU A 65 -3.54 -7.25 -17.58
CA LEU A 65 -2.38 -6.87 -16.78
C LEU A 65 -2.34 -5.35 -16.52
N GLN A 66 -2.65 -4.55 -17.52
CA GLN A 66 -2.72 -3.09 -17.34
C GLN A 66 -3.82 -2.72 -16.34
N PHE A 67 -4.98 -3.32 -16.45
CA PHE A 67 -6.07 -3.13 -15.49
C PHE A 67 -5.66 -3.57 -14.09
N ALA A 68 -5.07 -4.75 -13.96
CA ALA A 68 -4.67 -5.32 -12.67
C ALA A 68 -3.62 -4.46 -11.98
N LYS A 69 -2.63 -3.97 -12.72
CA LYS A 69 -1.61 -3.07 -12.16
C LYS A 69 -2.21 -1.76 -11.65
N THR A 70 -3.11 -1.17 -12.43
CA THR A 70 -3.78 0.08 -12.02
C THR A 70 -4.61 -0.13 -10.76
N GLU A 71 -5.41 -1.19 -10.71
CA GLU A 71 -6.23 -1.49 -9.53
C GLU A 71 -5.37 -1.82 -8.31
N TRP A 72 -4.30 -2.59 -8.50
CA TRP A 72 -3.38 -2.92 -7.42
C TRP A 72 -2.70 -1.69 -6.85
N GLN A 73 -2.22 -0.79 -7.72
CA GLN A 73 -1.60 0.47 -7.31
C GLN A 73 -2.59 1.35 -6.56
N SER A 74 -3.82 1.47 -7.05
CA SER A 74 -4.87 2.24 -6.39
C SER A 74 -5.16 1.71 -4.99
N TRP A 75 -5.22 0.40 -4.84
CA TRP A 75 -5.41 -0.25 -3.54
C TRP A 75 -4.25 0.03 -2.59
N GLN A 76 -3.00 -0.08 -3.07
CA GLN A 76 -1.83 0.20 -2.26
C GLN A 76 -1.77 1.68 -1.85
N GLN A 77 -2.11 2.59 -2.74
CA GLN A 77 -2.17 4.03 -2.43
C GLN A 77 -3.23 4.33 -1.38
N PHE A 78 -4.40 3.72 -1.50
CA PHE A 78 -5.46 3.89 -0.50
C PHE A 78 -5.03 3.40 0.87
N LYS A 79 -4.42 2.21 0.95
CA LYS A 79 -3.89 1.68 2.20
C LYS A 79 -2.83 2.59 2.80
N GLN A 80 -1.96 3.15 1.96
CA GLN A 80 -0.92 4.07 2.40
C GLN A 80 -1.50 5.37 2.94
N GLN A 81 -2.56 5.90 2.32
CA GLN A 81 -3.28 7.07 2.82
C GLN A 81 -3.87 6.81 4.20
N LEU A 82 -4.51 5.67 4.39
CA LEU A 82 -5.06 5.30 5.69
C LEU A 82 -3.98 5.16 6.76
N LYS A 83 -2.86 4.56 6.40
CA LYS A 83 -1.71 4.42 7.30
C LYS A 83 -1.14 5.78 7.69
N ASN A 84 -0.96 6.68 6.71
CA ASN A 84 -0.46 8.02 6.96
C ASN A 84 -1.40 8.82 7.85
N GLU A 85 -2.71 8.70 7.63
CA GLU A 85 -3.71 9.35 8.49
C GLU A 85 -3.68 8.81 9.91
N SER A 86 -3.48 7.51 10.10
CA SER A 86 -3.38 6.92 11.43
C SER A 86 -2.05 7.26 12.11
N ASP A 87 -0.99 7.44 11.34
CA ASP A 87 0.33 7.85 11.83
C ASP A 87 0.46 9.37 11.98
N GLU A 88 -0.37 10.14 11.29
CA GLU A 88 -0.43 11.57 11.46
C GLU A 88 -1.29 11.92 12.65
N LEU A 89 -0.66 12.54 13.64
CA LEU A 89 -1.41 13.15 14.72
C LEU A 89 -2.20 14.33 14.16
N CYS A 90 -3.49 14.32 14.38
CA CYS A 90 -4.36 15.44 14.09
C CYS A 90 -5.12 15.81 15.35
N GLY A 91 -5.54 17.07 15.43
CA GLY A 91 -6.26 17.59 16.59
C GLY A 91 -5.57 18.82 17.17
N GLU A 92 -5.93 19.14 18.40
CA GLU A 92 -5.47 20.33 19.09
C GLU A 92 -4.69 19.95 20.34
N ILE A 93 -3.49 20.51 20.49
CA ILE A 93 -2.67 20.35 21.68
C ILE A 93 -2.55 21.73 22.34
N LYS A 94 -2.94 21.81 23.61
CA LYS A 94 -2.76 23.02 24.42
C LYS A 94 -1.54 22.82 25.31
N LEU A 95 -0.56 23.70 25.16
CA LEU A 95 0.65 23.70 25.94
C LEU A 95 0.67 24.93 26.86
N PHE A 96 0.96 24.67 28.12
CA PHE A 96 1.25 25.73 29.09
C PHE A 96 2.70 25.60 29.54
N CYS A 97 3.46 26.67 29.44
CA CYS A 97 4.85 26.68 29.86
C CYS A 97 5.24 28.01 30.49
N SER A 98 6.33 27.99 31.23
CA SER A 98 6.91 29.23 31.77
C SER A 98 7.46 30.11 30.65
N VAL A 99 7.55 31.41 30.87
CA VAL A 99 8.10 32.36 29.91
C VAL A 99 9.55 32.00 29.57
N THR A 100 10.33 31.59 30.53
CA THR A 100 11.73 31.19 30.32
C THR A 100 11.83 29.98 29.41
N ALA A 101 11.01 28.95 29.61
CA ALA A 101 11.02 27.75 28.76
C ALA A 101 10.59 28.08 27.31
N SER A 102 9.66 29.04 27.11
CA SER A 102 9.21 29.42 25.78
C SER A 102 10.30 30.11 24.95
N TYR A 103 11.29 30.71 25.58
CA TYR A 103 12.41 31.37 24.88
C TYR A 103 13.62 30.46 24.66
N SER A 104 13.81 29.40 25.45
CA SER A 104 15.03 28.58 25.40
C SER A 104 14.92 27.37 24.47
N HIS A 105 14.10 26.39 24.81
CA HIS A 105 14.06 25.12 24.08
C HIS A 105 12.80 24.89 23.26
N LEU A 106 11.69 25.47 23.71
CA LEU A 106 10.38 25.20 23.14
C LEU A 106 10.26 25.58 21.65
N PRO A 107 10.81 26.73 21.16
CA PRO A 107 10.71 27.07 19.74
C PRO A 107 11.30 26.01 18.83
N HIS A 108 12.45 25.42 19.21
CA HIS A 108 13.11 24.36 18.44
C HIS A 108 12.27 23.08 18.42
N VAL A 109 11.78 22.66 19.59
CA VAL A 109 10.94 21.48 19.73
C VAL A 109 9.64 21.62 18.94
N LEU A 110 9.01 22.79 19.01
CA LEU A 110 7.77 23.07 18.26
C LEU A 110 8.01 23.08 16.75
N LYS A 111 9.14 23.60 16.30
CA LYS A 111 9.48 23.59 14.88
C LYS A 111 9.59 22.17 14.36
N GLU A 112 10.32 21.31 15.06
CA GLU A 112 10.44 19.89 14.68
C GLU A 112 9.09 19.19 14.71
N PHE A 113 8.30 19.43 15.74
CA PHE A 113 6.99 18.82 15.87
C PHE A 113 6.05 19.23 14.74
N ARG A 114 6.02 20.51 14.36
CA ARG A 114 5.20 21.02 13.25
C ARG A 114 5.62 20.46 11.90
N GLN A 115 6.91 20.22 11.69
CA GLN A 115 7.41 19.60 10.47
C GLN A 115 6.99 18.15 10.38
N ARG A 116 7.00 17.44 11.50
CA ARG A 116 6.65 16.02 11.56
C ARG A 116 5.13 15.78 11.57
N TYR A 117 4.38 16.66 12.22
CA TYR A 117 2.93 16.54 12.38
C TYR A 117 2.21 17.84 11.97
N PRO A 118 2.16 18.14 10.67
CA PRO A 118 1.64 19.42 10.18
C PRO A 118 0.14 19.61 10.40
N LYS A 119 -0.61 18.53 10.65
CA LYS A 119 -2.05 18.59 10.88
C LYS A 119 -2.42 18.81 12.34
N VAL A 120 -1.45 18.84 13.24
CA VAL A 120 -1.70 19.11 14.65
C VAL A 120 -1.64 20.60 14.90
N GLU A 121 -2.70 21.14 15.48
CA GLU A 121 -2.75 22.53 15.91
C GLU A 121 -2.22 22.64 17.33
N ILE A 122 -1.25 23.55 17.54
CA ILE A 122 -0.63 23.77 18.83
C ILE A 122 -1.02 25.13 19.35
N GLN A 123 -1.67 25.16 20.51
CA GLN A 123 -1.94 26.40 21.24
C GLN A 123 -0.99 26.52 22.41
N LEU A 124 -0.18 27.57 22.38
CA LEU A 124 0.81 27.83 23.39
C LEU A 124 0.33 28.93 24.33
N THR A 125 0.25 28.63 25.60
CA THR A 125 -0.06 29.61 26.66
C THR A 125 1.16 29.75 27.54
N THR A 126 1.63 31.00 27.70
CA THR A 126 2.78 31.28 28.57
C THR A 126 2.31 32.04 29.79
N GLY A 127 3.00 31.84 30.90
CA GLY A 127 2.72 32.54 32.14
C GLY A 127 3.68 32.11 33.23
N ASP A 128 3.76 32.94 34.28
CA ASP A 128 4.54 32.55 35.44
C ASP A 128 3.74 31.57 36.30
N PRO A 129 4.40 30.50 36.81
CA PRO A 129 3.74 29.63 37.78
C PRO A 129 3.44 30.41 39.05
N ALA A 130 2.20 30.41 39.39
CA ALA A 130 1.73 31.07 40.61
C ALA A 130 2.27 30.36 41.85
#